data_a2c5fb6d8ced6d12f4ffa972e2879c89
#
_entry.id   a2c5fb6d8ced6d12f4ffa972e2879c89
#
_cell.length_a   1.000
_cell.length_b   1.000
_cell.length_c   1.000
_cell.angle_alpha   90.00
_cell.angle_beta   90.00
_cell.angle_gamma   90.00
#
_symmetry.space_group_name_H-M   'P 1'
#
loop_
_entity.id
_entity.type
_entity.pdbx_description
1 polymer ?
#
loop_
_entity_poly.entity_id
_entity_poly.type
_entity_poly.pdbx_seq_one_letter_code
_entity_poly.pdbx_strand_id
1 'polypeptide(L)'
;MRATSTYKPLLLAALLLSGCETIRYRLVPPPSENGRLCVTQCSGVREMCIGSEKQEAYYEREQCERRQEYDYYRCMDRGRGDADKQRKCDRLRYGCSAFADTNRCEHDYRACYVTCGGRVIEELEKW
;
A
#
# COMPACT_ATOMS: atom_id res chain seq x y z
N MET A 1 -14.61 -54.87 2.53
CA MET A 1 -14.66 -53.94 1.42
C MET A 1 -14.45 -52.52 1.97
N ARG A 2 -13.25 -51.95 1.81
CA ARG A 2 -12.92 -50.60 2.29
C ARG A 2 -13.04 -49.65 1.10
N ALA A 3 -14.06 -48.80 1.10
CA ALA A 3 -14.20 -47.72 0.14
C ALA A 3 -13.23 -46.59 0.52
N THR A 4 -12.12 -46.49 -0.18
CA THR A 4 -11.16 -45.42 -0.03
C THR A 4 -11.71 -44.13 -0.70
N SER A 5 -12.01 -43.13 0.13
CA SER A 5 -12.55 -41.83 -0.25
C SER A 5 -11.55 -41.05 -1.11
N THR A 6 -11.76 -41.03 -2.41
CA THR A 6 -10.95 -40.30 -3.42
C THR A 6 -11.34 -38.82 -3.58
N TYR A 7 -12.12 -38.26 -2.64
CA TYR A 7 -12.65 -36.87 -2.75
C TYR A 7 -11.72 -35.78 -2.22
N LYS A 8 -10.66 -36.16 -1.48
CA LYS A 8 -9.72 -35.15 -0.90
C LYS A 8 -8.95 -34.29 -1.91
N PRO A 9 -8.48 -34.77 -3.09
CA PRO A 9 -7.75 -33.93 -4.02
C PRO A 9 -8.66 -32.97 -4.80
N LEU A 10 -9.94 -33.29 -5.00
CA LEU A 10 -10.88 -32.44 -5.73
C LEU A 10 -11.28 -31.16 -4.96
N LEU A 11 -11.39 -31.26 -3.62
CA LEU A 11 -11.71 -30.10 -2.76
C LEU A 11 -10.55 -29.09 -2.66
N LEU A 12 -9.29 -29.57 -2.73
CA LEU A 12 -8.12 -28.69 -2.70
C LEU A 12 -7.96 -27.91 -4.01
N ALA A 13 -8.33 -28.50 -5.15
CA ALA A 13 -8.26 -27.84 -6.46
C ALA A 13 -9.29 -26.69 -6.62
N ALA A 14 -10.44 -26.80 -5.95
CA ALA A 14 -11.48 -25.77 -5.99
C ALA A 14 -11.11 -24.48 -5.23
N LEU A 15 -10.22 -24.56 -4.24
CA LEU A 15 -9.78 -23.40 -3.45
C LEU A 15 -8.73 -22.52 -4.16
N LEU A 16 -8.13 -22.99 -5.25
CA LEU A 16 -7.11 -22.26 -5.99
C LEU A 16 -7.68 -21.35 -7.10
N LEU A 17 -9.00 -21.40 -7.32
CA LEU A 17 -9.70 -20.63 -8.37
C LEU A 17 -10.35 -19.33 -7.85
N SER A 18 -10.12 -18.93 -6.60
CA SER A 18 -10.51 -17.61 -6.11
C SER A 18 -9.61 -16.56 -6.76
N GLY A 19 -9.96 -16.18 -8.00
CA GLY A 19 -9.31 -15.08 -8.71
C GLY A 19 -9.41 -13.80 -7.86
N CYS A 20 -8.33 -13.04 -7.77
CA CYS A 20 -8.34 -11.72 -7.15
C CYS A 20 -9.26 -10.81 -7.97
N GLU A 21 -10.41 -10.45 -7.40
CA GLU A 21 -11.25 -9.40 -7.97
C GLU A 21 -10.66 -8.05 -7.60
N THR A 22 -10.36 -7.22 -8.61
CA THR A 22 -9.87 -5.86 -8.38
C THR A 22 -10.99 -4.88 -8.72
N ILE A 23 -11.28 -3.95 -7.81
CA ILE A 23 -12.26 -2.89 -8.05
C ILE A 23 -11.55 -1.75 -8.78
N ARG A 24 -12.05 -1.40 -9.97
CA ARG A 24 -11.66 -0.18 -10.69
C ARG A 24 -12.76 0.86 -10.61
N TYR A 25 -12.35 2.12 -10.63
CA TYR A 25 -13.26 3.25 -10.61
C TYR A 25 -13.20 3.99 -11.95
N ARG A 26 -14.34 4.03 -12.66
CA ARG A 26 -14.48 4.84 -13.87
C ARG A 26 -15.15 6.16 -13.52
N LEU A 27 -14.48 7.26 -13.85
CA LEU A 27 -14.96 8.61 -13.60
C LEU A 27 -15.70 9.14 -14.83
N VAL A 28 -16.94 9.58 -14.63
CA VAL A 28 -17.73 10.22 -15.67
C VAL A 28 -17.80 11.72 -15.34
N PRO A 29 -17.29 12.60 -16.22
CA PRO A 29 -17.17 14.02 -15.94
C PRO A 29 -18.54 14.69 -15.78
N PRO A 30 -18.62 15.76 -14.96
CA PRO A 30 -19.86 16.53 -14.85
C PRO A 30 -20.18 17.21 -16.19
N PRO A 31 -21.47 17.33 -16.55
CA PRO A 31 -21.89 17.92 -17.81
C PRO A 31 -21.71 19.44 -17.85
N SER A 32 -21.73 20.10 -16.70
CA SER A 32 -21.60 21.57 -16.61
C SER A 32 -20.14 22.02 -16.61
N GLU A 33 -19.89 23.22 -17.13
CA GLU A 33 -18.56 23.84 -17.09
C GLU A 33 -18.10 24.11 -15.65
N ASN A 34 -18.98 24.64 -14.80
CA ASN A 34 -18.69 24.85 -13.38
C ASN A 34 -18.33 23.54 -12.66
N GLY A 35 -19.03 22.45 -13.00
CA GLY A 35 -18.70 21.13 -12.46
C GLY A 35 -17.30 20.66 -12.87
N ARG A 36 -16.90 20.91 -14.12
CA ARG A 36 -15.54 20.57 -14.60
C ARG A 36 -14.44 21.41 -13.91
N LEU A 37 -14.70 22.70 -13.69
CA LEU A 37 -13.80 23.56 -12.91
C LEU A 37 -13.67 23.08 -11.45
N CYS A 38 -14.80 22.71 -10.84
CA CYS A 38 -14.81 22.11 -9.50
C CYS A 38 -13.96 20.82 -9.44
N VAL A 39 -14.08 19.92 -10.40
CA VAL A 39 -13.25 18.70 -10.50
C VAL A 39 -11.76 19.02 -10.61
N THR A 40 -11.39 20.08 -11.32
CA THR A 40 -9.98 20.51 -11.40
C THR A 40 -9.44 20.90 -10.02
N GLN A 41 -10.24 21.56 -9.18
CA GLN A 41 -9.88 21.86 -7.80
C GLN A 41 -9.73 20.60 -6.96
N CYS A 42 -10.67 19.63 -7.09
CA CYS A 42 -10.56 18.33 -6.45
C CYS A 42 -9.25 17.60 -6.81
N SER A 43 -8.84 17.68 -8.09
CA SER A 43 -7.59 17.09 -8.56
C SER A 43 -6.37 17.75 -7.90
N GLY A 44 -6.37 19.06 -7.74
CA GLY A 44 -5.31 19.80 -7.05
C GLY A 44 -5.17 19.39 -5.58
N VAL A 45 -6.31 19.25 -4.87
CA VAL A 45 -6.33 18.78 -3.47
C VAL A 45 -5.82 17.34 -3.37
N ARG A 46 -6.21 16.46 -4.30
CA ARG A 46 -5.71 15.08 -4.39
C ARG A 46 -4.20 15.03 -4.54
N GLU A 47 -3.63 15.81 -5.45
CA GLU A 47 -2.17 15.84 -5.67
C GLU A 47 -1.41 16.35 -4.44
N MET A 48 -1.94 17.36 -3.74
CA MET A 48 -1.35 17.83 -2.47
C MET A 48 -1.41 16.75 -1.39
N CYS A 49 -2.53 16.04 -1.26
CA CYS A 49 -2.68 14.92 -0.33
C CYS A 49 -1.65 13.83 -0.61
N ILE A 50 -1.53 13.38 -1.87
CA ILE A 50 -0.57 12.35 -2.29
C ILE A 50 0.88 12.81 -2.03
N GLY A 51 1.18 14.09 -2.28
CA GLY A 51 2.48 14.68 -2.00
C GLY A 51 2.84 14.62 -0.51
N SER A 52 1.87 14.94 0.37
CA SER A 52 2.02 14.87 1.83
C SER A 52 2.28 13.43 2.31
N GLU A 53 1.50 12.45 1.84
CA GLU A 53 1.67 11.04 2.18
C GLU A 53 3.05 10.50 1.76
N LYS A 54 3.52 10.89 0.56
CA LYS A 54 4.86 10.53 0.07
C LYS A 54 5.97 11.14 0.92
N GLN A 55 5.79 12.38 1.35
CA GLN A 55 6.75 13.07 2.21
C GLN A 55 6.82 12.43 3.58
N GLU A 56 5.68 12.07 4.18
CA GLU A 56 5.61 11.37 5.45
C GLU A 56 6.32 10.00 5.38
N ALA A 57 6.01 9.19 4.37
CA ALA A 57 6.67 7.91 4.14
C ALA A 57 8.19 8.06 3.95
N TYR A 58 8.65 9.12 3.28
CA TYR A 58 10.07 9.43 3.16
C TYR A 58 10.72 9.69 4.53
N TYR A 59 10.09 10.52 5.36
CA TYR A 59 10.62 10.83 6.71
C TYR A 59 10.62 9.60 7.62
N GLU A 60 9.57 8.78 7.58
CA GLU A 60 9.51 7.54 8.36
C GLU A 60 10.65 6.59 7.99
N ARG A 61 10.91 6.42 6.68
CA ARG A 61 12.02 5.60 6.19
C ARG A 61 13.36 6.16 6.66
N GLU A 62 13.58 7.46 6.53
CA GLU A 62 14.81 8.12 6.94
C GLU A 62 15.05 8.00 8.46
N GLN A 63 14.00 8.12 9.27
CA GLN A 63 14.09 7.90 10.72
C GLN A 63 14.40 6.45 11.06
N CYS A 64 13.80 5.49 10.34
CA CYS A 64 14.10 4.07 10.50
C CYS A 64 15.58 3.79 10.19
N GLU A 65 16.10 4.31 9.08
CA GLU A 65 17.49 4.14 8.65
C GLU A 65 18.48 4.71 9.69
N ARG A 66 18.23 5.92 10.19
CA ARG A 66 19.07 6.53 11.25
C ARG A 66 19.05 5.70 12.54
N ARG A 67 17.89 5.20 12.95
CA ARG A 67 17.76 4.37 14.15
C ARG A 67 18.49 3.05 14.00
N GLN A 68 18.33 2.40 12.83
CA GLN A 68 19.00 1.16 12.47
C GLN A 68 20.52 1.31 12.49
N GLU A 69 21.03 2.40 11.90
CA GLU A 69 22.46 2.70 11.89
C GLU A 69 23.02 2.90 13.30
N TYR A 70 22.32 3.67 14.14
CA TYR A 70 22.69 3.87 15.53
C TYR A 70 22.72 2.56 16.31
N ASP A 71 21.70 1.72 16.19
CA ASP A 71 21.59 0.45 16.89
C ASP A 71 22.66 -0.54 16.43
N TYR A 72 22.97 -0.54 15.13
CA TYR A 72 24.05 -1.34 14.55
C TYR A 72 25.41 -0.97 15.15
N TYR A 73 25.78 0.30 15.11
CA TYR A 73 27.08 0.75 15.66
C TYR A 73 27.18 0.51 17.16
N ARG A 74 26.13 0.75 17.89
CA ARG A 74 26.07 0.46 19.34
C ARG A 74 26.20 -1.04 19.64
N CYS A 75 25.65 -1.89 18.81
CA CYS A 75 25.80 -3.34 18.90
C CYS A 75 27.26 -3.75 18.61
N MET A 76 27.84 -3.25 17.53
CA MET A 76 29.23 -3.52 17.14
C MET A 76 30.25 -3.11 18.22
N ASP A 77 30.03 -1.95 18.83
CA ASP A 77 30.92 -1.47 19.92
C ASP A 77 30.83 -2.37 21.15
N ARG A 78 29.65 -2.81 21.55
CA ARG A 78 29.48 -3.78 22.65
C ARG A 78 30.03 -5.17 22.34
N GLY A 79 30.05 -5.55 21.07
CA GLY A 79 30.62 -6.82 20.59
C GLY A 79 32.10 -6.74 20.23
N ARG A 80 32.80 -5.65 20.55
CA ARG A 80 34.21 -5.43 20.19
C ARG A 80 35.09 -6.56 20.75
N GLY A 81 35.88 -7.20 19.86
CA GLY A 81 36.74 -8.33 20.19
C GLY A 81 36.05 -9.70 20.17
N ASP A 82 34.72 -9.76 19.86
CA ASP A 82 33.97 -11.00 19.77
C ASP A 82 33.27 -11.07 18.41
N ALA A 83 33.82 -11.85 17.48
CA ALA A 83 33.30 -12.00 16.11
C ALA A 83 31.90 -12.60 16.06
N ASP A 84 31.52 -13.46 17.01
CA ASP A 84 30.19 -14.07 17.06
C ASP A 84 29.13 -13.06 17.49
N LYS A 85 29.46 -12.18 18.43
CA LYS A 85 28.57 -11.09 18.81
C LYS A 85 28.41 -10.09 17.68
N GLN A 86 29.50 -9.73 17.00
CA GLN A 86 29.47 -8.80 15.87
C GLN A 86 28.60 -9.34 14.72
N ARG A 87 28.70 -10.63 14.37
CA ARG A 87 27.82 -11.26 13.36
C ARG A 87 26.33 -11.18 13.71
N LYS A 88 25.98 -11.20 14.99
CA LYS A 88 24.60 -11.04 15.43
C LYS A 88 24.09 -9.62 15.19
N CYS A 89 24.97 -8.62 15.18
CA CYS A 89 24.59 -7.24 14.89
C CYS A 89 24.12 -7.03 13.45
N ASP A 90 24.57 -7.87 12.50
CA ASP A 90 24.12 -7.78 11.10
C ASP A 90 22.61 -7.97 10.95
N ARG A 91 21.95 -8.65 11.90
CA ARG A 91 20.50 -8.80 11.94
C ARG A 91 19.75 -7.48 12.19
N LEU A 92 20.45 -6.47 12.72
CA LEU A 92 19.91 -5.13 12.90
C LEU A 92 19.87 -4.33 11.59
N ARG A 93 20.56 -4.81 10.54
CA ARG A 93 20.55 -4.21 9.20
C ARG A 93 19.37 -4.74 8.37
N TYR A 94 18.16 -4.58 8.86
CA TYR A 94 16.93 -4.90 8.13
C TYR A 94 16.53 -3.74 7.22
N GLY A 95 15.81 -4.03 6.14
CA GLY A 95 15.35 -2.97 5.24
C GLY A 95 14.32 -2.06 5.90
N CYS A 96 14.53 -0.75 5.79
CA CYS A 96 13.55 0.24 6.17
C CYS A 96 12.66 0.53 4.96
N SER A 97 11.39 0.11 5.04
CA SER A 97 10.38 0.39 4.02
C SER A 97 9.24 1.17 4.66
N ALA A 98 8.93 2.32 4.07
CA ALA A 98 7.70 3.04 4.36
C ALA A 98 7.02 3.35 3.03
N PHE A 99 5.72 3.11 2.96
CA PHE A 99 4.92 3.29 1.75
C PHE A 99 3.88 4.38 2.01
N ALA A 100 3.74 5.29 1.06
CA ALA A 100 2.69 6.28 1.10
C ALA A 100 1.32 5.59 0.97
N ASP A 101 0.44 5.76 1.97
CA ASP A 101 -0.95 5.29 1.87
C ASP A 101 -1.81 6.36 1.20
N THR A 102 -1.94 6.26 -0.11
CA THR A 102 -2.73 7.19 -0.92
C THR A 102 -4.21 6.83 -1.00
N ASN A 103 -4.66 5.75 -0.36
CA ASN A 103 -6.05 5.28 -0.45
C ASN A 103 -7.04 6.31 0.06
N ARG A 104 -6.72 7.01 1.14
CA ARG A 104 -7.54 8.09 1.67
C ARG A 104 -7.65 9.25 0.68
N CYS A 105 -6.55 9.65 0.06
CA CYS A 105 -6.54 10.72 -0.95
C CYS A 105 -7.41 10.38 -2.16
N GLU A 106 -7.37 9.12 -2.62
CA GLU A 106 -8.20 8.63 -3.71
C GLU A 106 -9.68 8.55 -3.33
N HIS A 107 -9.99 8.14 -2.10
CA HIS A 107 -11.35 8.12 -1.59
C HIS A 107 -11.94 9.54 -1.52
N ASP A 108 -11.22 10.49 -0.94
CA ASP A 108 -11.64 11.88 -0.80
C ASP A 108 -11.79 12.56 -2.17
N TYR A 109 -10.90 12.24 -3.12
CA TYR A 109 -11.02 12.70 -4.49
C TYR A 109 -12.32 12.22 -5.15
N ARG A 110 -12.68 10.94 -5.01
CA ARG A 110 -13.93 10.41 -5.57
C ARG A 110 -15.15 11.08 -4.95
N ALA A 111 -15.15 11.31 -3.63
CA ALA A 111 -16.22 12.03 -2.95
C ALA A 111 -16.36 13.47 -3.45
N CYS A 112 -15.24 14.20 -3.59
CA CYS A 112 -15.21 15.53 -4.15
C CYS A 112 -15.74 15.55 -5.60
N TYR A 113 -15.33 14.58 -6.41
CA TYR A 113 -15.75 14.44 -7.80
C TYR A 113 -17.27 14.33 -7.95
N VAL A 114 -17.90 13.52 -7.09
CA VAL A 114 -19.37 13.38 -7.04
C VAL A 114 -20.03 14.68 -6.60
N THR A 115 -19.49 15.38 -5.62
CA THR A 115 -19.99 16.68 -5.14
C THR A 115 -19.98 17.73 -6.25
N CYS A 116 -19.02 17.66 -7.18
CA CYS A 116 -18.94 18.52 -8.37
C CYS A 116 -19.95 18.13 -9.47
N GLY A 117 -20.79 17.12 -9.27
CA GLY A 117 -21.79 16.63 -10.24
C GLY A 117 -21.25 15.60 -11.22
N GLY A 118 -20.06 15.06 -10.98
CA GLY A 118 -19.53 13.90 -11.68
C GLY A 118 -20.12 12.59 -11.13
N ARG A 119 -19.81 11.47 -11.80
CA ARG A 119 -20.21 10.14 -11.33
C ARG A 119 -19.00 9.23 -11.22
N VAL A 120 -18.99 8.41 -10.20
CA VAL A 120 -17.98 7.37 -9.97
C VAL A 120 -18.68 6.03 -10.13
N ILE A 121 -18.20 5.21 -11.06
CA ILE A 121 -18.76 3.89 -11.37
C ILE A 121 -17.73 2.85 -10.95
N GLU A 122 -18.16 1.92 -10.09
CA GLU A 122 -17.33 0.77 -9.69
C GLU A 122 -17.44 -0.32 -10.75
N GLU A 123 -16.31 -0.78 -11.25
CA GLU A 123 -16.20 -1.86 -12.21
C GLU A 123 -15.37 -3.00 -11.60
N LEU A 124 -15.95 -4.21 -11.55
CA LEU A 124 -15.24 -5.40 -11.10
C LEU A 124 -14.46 -5.98 -12.27
N GLU A 125 -13.16 -6.01 -12.15
CA GLU A 125 -12.27 -6.66 -13.12
C GLU A 125 -11.95 -8.08 -12.63
N LYS A 126 -12.38 -9.08 -13.40
CA LYS A 126 -12.04 -10.50 -13.17
C LYS A 126 -10.84 -10.86 -14.05
N TRP A 127 -9.82 -11.38 -13.41
CA TRP A 127 -8.63 -11.95 -14.06
C TRP A 127 -8.74 -13.47 -14.21
#